data_c503d57a85ab3ebae6ec7551d06d1d3a
#
_entry.id   c503d57a85ab3ebae6ec7551d06d1d3a
#
_cell.length_a   1.000
_cell.length_b   1.000
_cell.length_c   1.000
_cell.angle_alpha   90.00
_cell.angle_beta   90.00
_cell.angle_gamma   90.00
#
_symmetry.space_group_name_H-M   'P 1'
#
loop_
_entity.id
_entity.type
_entity.pdbx_description
1 polymer ?
#
loop_
_entity_poly.entity_id
_entity_poly.type
_entity_poly.pdbx_seq_one_letter_code
_entity_poly.pdbx_strand_id
1 'polypeptide(L)'
;LMHGVPILDTTHEIESIVEKMKIDEIIFSIASANNEAKQKILKRCNQTNCKVKTIPGIYEIIDGKVDIKKIRDVEIKDLLGRKPIEVDINKISNYITDKVVLVTGGGGSIGSELCRQIASNNPKMLVLVDIYENNAYEIEQELLRTYKENINLKTIIASIRDKNRMDKVFEQYKPDVVFHAAAHKHVPLMEVSPGEAIKNNIFGTKNIAELAHKYEVSRFVLISTDKAVNPTNI
;
A
#
# COMPACT_ATOMS: atom_id res chain seq x y z
N LEU A 1 23.87 -30.73 18.20
CA LEU A 1 23.02 -31.21 17.10
C LEU A 1 21.56 -31.09 17.48
N MET A 2 20.78 -30.53 16.63
CA MET A 2 19.32 -30.45 16.79
C MET A 2 18.66 -31.21 15.63
N HIS A 3 17.96 -32.31 15.92
CA HIS A 3 17.40 -33.20 14.90
C HIS A 3 18.38 -33.66 13.81
N GLY A 4 19.65 -33.92 14.19
CA GLY A 4 20.73 -34.33 13.27
C GLY A 4 21.45 -33.16 12.56
N VAL A 5 20.95 -31.92 12.69
CA VAL A 5 21.55 -30.75 12.09
C VAL A 5 22.60 -30.13 13.09
N PRO A 6 23.81 -29.77 12.65
CA PRO A 6 24.81 -29.19 13.53
C PRO A 6 24.39 -27.76 13.93
N ILE A 7 24.57 -27.40 15.20
CA ILE A 7 24.54 -26.02 15.67
C ILE A 7 25.97 -25.53 15.57
N LEU A 8 26.20 -24.53 14.73
CA LEU A 8 27.57 -24.07 14.42
C LEU A 8 28.02 -23.01 15.41
N ASP A 9 27.23 -21.96 15.64
CA ASP A 9 27.56 -20.90 16.58
C ASP A 9 26.32 -20.02 16.87
N THR A 10 26.56 -18.85 17.46
CA THR A 10 25.55 -17.83 17.75
C THR A 10 25.33 -16.92 16.56
N THR A 11 24.24 -16.14 16.61
CA THR A 11 23.94 -15.14 15.57
C THR A 11 24.97 -14.00 15.46
N HIS A 12 25.96 -13.97 16.35
CA HIS A 12 27.07 -13.00 16.30
C HIS A 12 28.12 -13.37 15.28
N GLU A 13 28.24 -14.65 14.92
CA GLU A 13 29.27 -15.21 14.06
C GLU A 13 28.77 -15.55 12.64
N ILE A 14 27.64 -14.97 12.23
CA ILE A 14 26.98 -15.27 10.92
C ILE A 14 27.98 -15.07 9.77
N GLU A 15 28.69 -13.96 9.74
CA GLU A 15 29.61 -13.59 8.64
C GLU A 15 30.76 -14.61 8.52
N SER A 16 31.39 -14.93 9.64
CA SER A 16 32.51 -15.90 9.68
C SER A 16 32.07 -17.32 9.29
N ILE A 17 30.85 -17.71 9.71
CA ILE A 17 30.26 -19.03 9.38
C ILE A 17 29.94 -19.11 7.88
N VAL A 18 29.37 -18.07 7.32
CA VAL A 18 29.04 -17.99 5.90
C VAL A 18 30.28 -18.18 5.02
N GLU A 19 31.37 -17.48 5.36
CA GLU A 19 32.61 -17.58 4.61
C GLU A 19 33.28 -18.98 4.77
N LYS A 20 33.34 -19.48 6.00
CA LYS A 20 33.98 -20.76 6.32
C LYS A 20 33.25 -21.94 5.70
N MET A 21 31.93 -21.91 5.70
CA MET A 21 31.08 -23.02 5.25
C MET A 21 30.58 -22.83 3.81
N LYS A 22 30.90 -21.70 3.16
CA LYS A 22 30.45 -21.35 1.80
C LYS A 22 28.94 -21.45 1.66
N ILE A 23 28.21 -20.76 2.54
CA ILE A 23 26.75 -20.79 2.57
C ILE A 23 26.20 -19.88 1.47
N ASP A 24 25.24 -20.36 0.70
CA ASP A 24 24.58 -19.62 -0.40
C ASP A 24 23.30 -18.94 0.06
N GLU A 25 22.61 -19.50 1.07
CA GLU A 25 21.30 -19.04 1.49
C GLU A 25 21.14 -19.09 3.01
N ILE A 26 20.56 -18.03 3.59
CA ILE A 26 20.23 -17.93 5.02
C ILE A 26 18.73 -17.88 5.18
N ILE A 27 18.15 -18.74 6.03
CA ILE A 27 16.73 -18.70 6.37
C ILE A 27 16.59 -18.20 7.81
N PHE A 28 15.99 -17.02 7.97
CA PHE A 28 15.63 -16.45 9.27
C PHE A 28 14.32 -17.07 9.77
N SER A 29 14.37 -17.85 10.83
CA SER A 29 13.22 -18.60 11.38
C SER A 29 12.97 -18.37 12.88
N ILE A 30 13.50 -17.29 13.48
CA ILE A 30 13.37 -17.01 14.92
C ILE A 30 12.03 -16.30 15.18
N ALA A 31 10.99 -17.05 15.46
CA ALA A 31 9.63 -16.53 15.68
C ALA A 31 9.50 -15.67 16.95
N SER A 32 10.26 -15.97 18.01
CA SER A 32 10.19 -15.31 19.32
C SER A 32 11.07 -14.08 19.47
N ALA A 33 11.90 -13.74 18.46
CA ALA A 33 12.75 -12.56 18.52
C ALA A 33 11.92 -11.27 18.55
N ASN A 34 12.25 -10.36 19.48
CA ASN A 34 11.70 -9.01 19.44
C ASN A 34 12.22 -8.25 18.21
N ASN A 35 11.54 -7.17 17.84
CA ASN A 35 11.82 -6.42 16.60
C ASN A 35 13.28 -5.92 16.55
N GLU A 36 13.85 -5.50 17.68
CA GLU A 36 15.21 -4.99 17.74
C GLU A 36 16.25 -6.10 17.48
N ALA A 37 16.07 -7.26 18.10
CA ALA A 37 16.91 -8.43 17.88
C ALA A 37 16.80 -8.93 16.44
N LYS A 38 15.55 -8.99 15.90
CA LYS A 38 15.29 -9.36 14.50
C LYS A 38 16.03 -8.44 13.54
N GLN A 39 15.96 -7.13 13.72
CA GLN A 39 16.67 -6.15 12.89
C GLN A 39 18.19 -6.32 12.94
N LYS A 40 18.75 -6.50 14.15
CA LYS A 40 20.21 -6.70 14.31
C LYS A 40 20.68 -7.95 13.56
N ILE A 41 19.94 -9.04 13.66
CA ILE A 41 20.29 -10.30 12.99
C ILE A 41 20.15 -10.16 11.46
N LEU A 42 19.01 -9.64 10.97
CA LEU A 42 18.78 -9.45 9.54
C LEU A 42 19.79 -8.48 8.90
N LYS A 43 20.19 -7.43 9.64
CA LYS A 43 21.25 -6.51 9.17
C LYS A 43 22.58 -7.23 8.96
N ARG A 44 22.96 -8.15 9.88
CA ARG A 44 24.17 -8.98 9.72
C ARG A 44 24.04 -9.96 8.55
N CYS A 45 22.88 -10.62 8.42
CA CYS A 45 22.64 -11.49 7.27
C CYS A 45 22.80 -10.74 5.93
N ASN A 46 22.30 -9.50 5.84
CA ASN A 46 22.43 -8.68 4.64
C ASN A 46 23.82 -8.12 4.39
N GLN A 47 24.74 -8.20 5.36
CA GLN A 47 26.17 -7.87 5.16
C GLN A 47 26.93 -9.03 4.52
N THR A 48 26.33 -10.22 4.46
CA THR A 48 26.88 -11.37 3.71
C THR A 48 26.42 -11.33 2.25
N ASN A 49 27.07 -12.08 1.38
CA ASN A 49 26.68 -12.23 -0.03
C ASN A 49 25.58 -13.30 -0.25
N CYS A 50 24.95 -13.79 0.85
CA CYS A 50 23.93 -14.82 0.79
C CYS A 50 22.56 -14.26 0.42
N LYS A 51 21.73 -15.09 -0.20
CA LYS A 51 20.30 -14.83 -0.29
C LYS A 51 19.67 -14.98 1.09
N VAL A 52 18.94 -13.96 1.54
CA VAL A 52 18.30 -13.98 2.87
C VAL A 52 16.79 -14.14 2.70
N LYS A 53 16.26 -15.22 3.27
CA LYS A 53 14.83 -15.52 3.31
C LYS A 53 14.29 -15.50 4.72
N THR A 54 13.01 -15.28 4.87
CA THR A 54 12.30 -15.30 6.16
C THR A 54 11.08 -16.21 6.10
N ILE A 55 10.77 -16.82 7.24
CA ILE A 55 9.50 -17.54 7.43
C ILE A 55 8.53 -16.55 8.07
N PRO A 56 7.30 -16.39 7.56
CA PRO A 56 6.25 -15.59 8.18
C PRO A 56 6.04 -15.95 9.65
N GLY A 57 5.73 -14.97 10.50
CA GLY A 57 5.50 -15.19 11.92
C GLY A 57 4.32 -16.13 12.20
N ILE A 58 4.29 -16.73 13.40
CA ILE A 58 3.26 -17.70 13.82
C ILE A 58 1.83 -17.10 13.69
N TYR A 59 1.68 -15.79 13.83
CA TYR A 59 0.39 -15.09 13.67
C TYR A 59 -0.13 -15.03 12.22
N GLU A 60 0.74 -15.28 11.23
CA GLU A 60 0.34 -15.39 9.82
C GLU A 60 0.03 -16.84 9.40
N ILE A 61 0.18 -17.79 10.32
CA ILE A 61 -0.05 -19.24 10.13
C ILE A 61 -1.37 -19.62 10.81
N ILE A 62 -2.48 -19.30 10.17
CA ILE A 62 -3.83 -19.54 10.73
C ILE A 62 -4.17 -21.04 10.85
N ASP A 63 -3.46 -21.95 10.17
CA ASP A 63 -3.80 -23.38 10.09
C ASP A 63 -2.74 -24.36 10.64
N GLY A 64 -1.78 -23.91 11.42
CA GLY A 64 -0.84 -24.80 12.14
C GLY A 64 0.13 -25.63 11.27
N LYS A 65 0.12 -25.51 9.96
CA LYS A 65 1.07 -26.15 9.04
C LYS A 65 1.97 -25.14 8.40
N VAL A 66 3.27 -25.24 8.69
CA VAL A 66 4.29 -24.46 7.98
C VAL A 66 4.42 -25.01 6.57
N ASP A 67 3.83 -24.36 5.60
CA ASP A 67 4.05 -24.69 4.19
C ASP A 67 5.39 -24.09 3.75
N ILE A 68 6.30 -24.91 3.23
CA ILE A 68 7.61 -24.51 2.68
C ILE A 68 7.43 -23.45 1.58
N LYS A 69 6.26 -23.42 0.91
CA LYS A 69 5.90 -22.39 -0.08
C LYS A 69 5.76 -20.98 0.50
N LYS A 70 5.71 -20.82 1.83
CA LYS A 70 5.64 -19.53 2.51
C LYS A 70 7.01 -18.90 2.82
N ILE A 71 8.11 -19.59 2.52
CA ILE A 71 9.46 -19.00 2.62
C ILE A 71 9.57 -17.94 1.52
N ARG A 72 9.82 -16.70 1.91
CA ARG A 72 9.93 -15.54 1.01
C ARG A 72 11.22 -14.77 1.26
N ASP A 73 11.62 -13.98 0.28
CA ASP A 73 12.73 -13.05 0.45
C ASP A 73 12.43 -12.02 1.55
N VAL A 74 13.48 -11.54 2.21
CA VAL A 74 13.38 -10.48 3.22
C VAL A 74 13.03 -9.17 2.52
N GLU A 75 11.92 -8.58 2.90
CA GLU A 75 11.47 -7.29 2.39
C GLU A 75 11.96 -6.14 3.29
N ILE A 76 11.99 -4.91 2.74
CA ILE A 76 12.41 -3.71 3.49
C ILE A 76 11.56 -3.53 4.77
N LYS A 77 10.28 -3.89 4.75
CA LYS A 77 9.41 -3.84 5.94
C LYS A 77 9.92 -4.70 7.10
N ASP A 78 10.55 -5.85 6.82
CA ASP A 78 11.12 -6.74 7.84
C ASP A 78 12.32 -6.10 8.55
N LEU A 79 13.06 -5.25 7.82
CA LEU A 79 14.21 -4.50 8.33
C LEU A 79 13.81 -3.26 9.13
N LEU A 80 12.68 -2.64 8.81
CA LEU A 80 12.22 -1.42 9.46
C LEU A 80 11.67 -1.64 10.88
N GLY A 81 11.27 -2.87 11.22
CA GLY A 81 10.77 -3.25 12.56
C GLY A 81 9.56 -2.45 13.05
N ARG A 82 8.84 -1.78 12.17
CA ARG A 82 7.60 -1.09 12.51
C ARG A 82 6.52 -2.12 12.78
N LYS A 83 5.88 -2.02 13.95
CA LYS A 83 4.68 -2.82 14.21
C LYS A 83 3.60 -2.42 13.20
N PRO A 84 2.94 -3.39 12.53
CA PRO A 84 1.74 -3.08 11.76
C PRO A 84 0.74 -2.35 12.67
N ILE A 85 0.10 -1.33 12.13
CA ILE A 85 -1.02 -0.69 12.85
C ILE A 85 -2.17 -1.69 12.80
N GLU A 86 -2.60 -2.17 13.96
CA GLU A 86 -3.83 -2.96 14.07
C GLU A 86 -5.01 -2.00 13.89
N VAL A 87 -5.69 -2.13 12.79
CA VAL A 87 -6.86 -1.31 12.47
C VAL A 87 -8.11 -2.14 12.75
N ASP A 88 -9.07 -1.55 13.45
CA ASP A 88 -10.38 -2.17 13.66
C ASP A 88 -11.15 -2.16 12.33
N ILE A 89 -11.07 -3.29 11.62
CA ILE A 89 -11.69 -3.49 10.30
C ILE A 89 -13.20 -3.23 10.35
N ASN A 90 -13.87 -3.58 11.46
CA ASN A 90 -15.31 -3.37 11.61
C ASN A 90 -15.67 -1.87 11.62
N LYS A 91 -14.82 -1.03 12.20
CA LYS A 91 -15.03 0.43 12.15
C LYS A 91 -14.84 1.00 10.76
N ILE A 92 -13.94 0.44 9.96
CA ILE A 92 -13.70 0.89 8.59
C ILE A 92 -14.82 0.43 7.67
N SER A 93 -15.26 -0.83 7.77
CA SER A 93 -16.32 -1.36 6.92
C SER A 93 -17.63 -0.58 7.05
N ASN A 94 -17.97 -0.09 8.25
CA ASN A 94 -19.20 0.64 8.52
C ASN A 94 -19.39 1.94 7.69
N TYR A 95 -18.33 2.56 7.20
CA TYR A 95 -18.47 3.76 6.35
C TYR A 95 -18.14 3.53 4.86
N ILE A 96 -17.92 2.26 4.48
CA ILE A 96 -17.75 1.85 3.08
C ILE A 96 -18.94 1.03 2.60
N THR A 97 -19.41 0.09 3.43
CA THR A 97 -20.53 -0.79 3.09
C THR A 97 -21.77 0.01 2.75
N ASP A 98 -22.43 -0.33 1.64
CA ASP A 98 -23.60 0.32 1.10
C ASP A 98 -23.44 1.82 0.77
N LYS A 99 -22.19 2.30 0.62
CA LYS A 99 -21.87 3.68 0.26
C LYS A 99 -21.37 3.81 -1.16
N VAL A 100 -21.60 4.99 -1.74
CA VAL A 100 -20.95 5.42 -2.97
C VAL A 100 -19.57 5.98 -2.60
N VAL A 101 -18.53 5.30 -3.03
CA VAL A 101 -17.14 5.66 -2.70
C VAL A 101 -16.41 6.10 -3.96
N LEU A 102 -15.85 7.29 -3.93
CA LEU A 102 -15.04 7.85 -5.01
C LEU A 102 -13.56 7.82 -4.64
N VAL A 103 -12.72 7.27 -5.52
CA VAL A 103 -11.26 7.24 -5.37
C VAL A 103 -10.63 8.01 -6.52
N THR A 104 -9.92 9.10 -6.22
CA THR A 104 -9.12 9.83 -7.21
C THR A 104 -7.69 9.31 -7.21
N GLY A 105 -7.06 9.24 -8.38
CA GLY A 105 -5.78 8.59 -8.54
C GLY A 105 -5.88 7.07 -8.39
N GLY A 106 -7.05 6.51 -8.76
CA GLY A 106 -7.38 5.10 -8.56
C GLY A 106 -6.52 4.11 -9.34
N GLY A 107 -5.86 4.53 -10.43
CA GLY A 107 -4.88 3.74 -11.17
C GLY A 107 -3.46 3.78 -10.58
N GLY A 108 -3.18 4.69 -9.63
CA GLY A 108 -1.89 4.76 -8.96
C GLY A 108 -1.68 3.63 -7.95
N SER A 109 -0.43 3.45 -7.45
CA SER A 109 -0.09 2.36 -6.53
C SER A 109 -0.93 2.36 -5.25
N ILE A 110 -1.15 3.54 -4.64
CA ILE A 110 -1.99 3.65 -3.43
C ILE A 110 -3.47 3.58 -3.80
N GLY A 111 -3.89 4.30 -4.85
CA GLY A 111 -5.28 4.35 -5.27
C GLY A 111 -5.82 2.99 -5.70
N SER A 112 -5.04 2.19 -6.42
CA SER A 112 -5.45 0.84 -6.84
C SER A 112 -5.63 -0.10 -5.63
N GLU A 113 -4.74 -0.01 -4.65
CA GLU A 113 -4.88 -0.78 -3.41
C GLU A 113 -6.10 -0.34 -2.59
N LEU A 114 -6.36 0.97 -2.50
CA LEU A 114 -7.61 1.47 -1.92
C LEU A 114 -8.83 0.92 -2.64
N CYS A 115 -8.84 0.90 -3.98
CA CYS A 115 -9.93 0.32 -4.76
C CYS A 115 -10.15 -1.16 -4.43
N ARG A 116 -9.08 -1.97 -4.28
CA ARG A 116 -9.19 -3.39 -3.87
C ARG A 116 -9.80 -3.54 -2.48
N GLN A 117 -9.30 -2.78 -1.51
CA GLN A 117 -9.79 -2.81 -0.13
C GLN A 117 -11.25 -2.34 -0.04
N ILE A 118 -11.62 -1.28 -0.76
CA ILE A 118 -12.99 -0.79 -0.81
C ILE A 118 -13.92 -1.83 -1.45
N ALA A 119 -13.52 -2.43 -2.57
CA ALA A 119 -14.29 -3.45 -3.27
C ALA A 119 -14.60 -4.66 -2.39
N SER A 120 -13.66 -5.08 -1.52
CA SER A 120 -13.86 -6.19 -0.58
C SER A 120 -14.86 -5.90 0.54
N ASN A 121 -15.23 -4.63 0.75
CA ASN A 121 -16.17 -4.19 1.80
C ASN A 121 -17.57 -3.85 1.26
N ASN A 122 -17.96 -4.41 0.12
CA ASN A 122 -19.31 -4.31 -0.47
C ASN A 122 -19.83 -2.87 -0.56
N PRO A 123 -19.16 -1.95 -1.27
CA PRO A 123 -19.68 -0.62 -1.50
C PRO A 123 -20.94 -0.68 -2.37
N LYS A 124 -21.86 0.26 -2.20
CA LYS A 124 -23.01 0.42 -3.12
C LYS A 124 -22.54 0.72 -4.54
N MET A 125 -21.47 1.50 -4.67
CA MET A 125 -20.78 1.81 -5.92
C MET A 125 -19.35 2.24 -5.64
N LEU A 126 -18.41 1.79 -6.44
CA LEU A 126 -17.04 2.29 -6.47
C LEU A 126 -16.82 3.12 -7.72
N VAL A 127 -16.49 4.40 -7.56
CA VAL A 127 -16.15 5.32 -8.65
C VAL A 127 -14.66 5.56 -8.64
N LEU A 128 -13.95 5.01 -9.61
CA LEU A 128 -12.52 5.17 -9.82
C LEU A 128 -12.31 6.33 -10.79
N VAL A 129 -11.51 7.31 -10.38
CA VAL A 129 -11.11 8.46 -11.22
C VAL A 129 -9.60 8.47 -11.37
N ASP A 130 -9.11 8.48 -12.60
CA ASP A 130 -7.69 8.66 -12.91
C ASP A 130 -7.52 9.46 -14.20
N ILE A 131 -6.36 10.12 -14.35
CA ILE A 131 -5.99 10.78 -15.60
C ILE A 131 -5.34 9.81 -16.58
N TYR A 132 -4.71 8.73 -16.08
CA TYR A 132 -3.97 7.77 -16.86
C TYR A 132 -4.82 6.53 -17.18
N GLU A 133 -5.25 6.47 -18.43
CA GLU A 133 -6.18 5.44 -18.95
C GLU A 133 -5.69 4.01 -18.70
N ASN A 134 -4.42 3.70 -19.02
CA ASN A 134 -3.94 2.32 -18.95
C ASN A 134 -4.03 1.74 -17.54
N ASN A 135 -3.54 2.46 -16.55
CA ASN A 135 -3.60 1.99 -15.16
C ASN A 135 -5.04 1.90 -14.64
N ALA A 136 -5.91 2.85 -15.04
CA ALA A 136 -7.32 2.80 -14.70
C ALA A 136 -8.00 1.57 -15.30
N TYR A 137 -7.68 1.23 -16.54
CA TYR A 137 -8.18 0.03 -17.22
C TYR A 137 -7.68 -1.27 -16.56
N GLU A 138 -6.40 -1.34 -16.20
CA GLU A 138 -5.83 -2.51 -15.55
C GLU A 138 -6.54 -2.85 -14.24
N ILE A 139 -6.73 -1.87 -13.36
CA ILE A 139 -7.42 -2.08 -12.08
C ILE A 139 -8.91 -2.35 -12.28
N GLU A 140 -9.56 -1.72 -13.25
CA GLU A 140 -10.94 -2.03 -13.61
C GLU A 140 -11.08 -3.50 -14.00
N GLN A 141 -10.25 -4.00 -14.92
CA GLN A 141 -10.29 -5.38 -15.38
C GLN A 141 -9.97 -6.38 -14.27
N GLU A 142 -9.06 -6.04 -13.36
CA GLU A 142 -8.76 -6.85 -12.18
C GLU A 142 -9.99 -6.98 -11.28
N LEU A 143 -10.63 -5.87 -10.93
CA LEU A 143 -11.79 -5.85 -10.05
C LEU A 143 -13.00 -6.55 -10.68
N LEU A 144 -13.26 -6.34 -11.97
CA LEU A 144 -14.35 -7.02 -12.68
C LEU A 144 -14.12 -8.54 -12.76
N ARG A 145 -12.88 -9.00 -12.96
CA ARG A 145 -12.57 -10.45 -12.94
C ARG A 145 -12.75 -11.05 -11.56
N THR A 146 -12.38 -10.31 -10.50
CA THR A 146 -12.45 -10.79 -9.11
C THR A 146 -13.88 -10.84 -8.60
N TYR A 147 -14.65 -9.77 -8.80
CA TYR A 147 -15.98 -9.60 -8.22
C TYR A 147 -17.12 -9.86 -9.19
N LYS A 148 -16.85 -9.90 -10.51
CA LYS A 148 -17.85 -10.11 -11.58
C LYS A 148 -19.03 -9.14 -11.45
N GLU A 149 -20.24 -9.66 -11.36
CA GLU A 149 -21.47 -8.88 -11.24
C GLU A 149 -21.71 -8.35 -9.81
N ASN A 150 -20.90 -8.77 -8.84
CA ASN A 150 -21.05 -8.36 -7.44
C ASN A 150 -20.44 -6.99 -7.13
N ILE A 151 -19.87 -6.30 -8.12
CA ILE A 151 -19.33 -4.96 -7.94
C ILE A 151 -19.99 -3.97 -8.92
N ASN A 152 -20.51 -2.87 -8.38
CA ASN A 152 -20.93 -1.75 -9.20
C ASN A 152 -19.77 -0.76 -9.33
N LEU A 153 -18.94 -0.97 -10.35
CA LEU A 153 -17.74 -0.18 -10.62
C LEU A 153 -17.98 0.80 -11.75
N LYS A 154 -17.51 2.02 -11.59
CA LYS A 154 -17.48 3.08 -12.62
C LYS A 154 -16.09 3.65 -12.72
N THR A 155 -15.48 3.51 -13.88
CA THR A 155 -14.14 4.06 -14.17
C THR A 155 -14.28 5.30 -15.03
N ILE A 156 -13.70 6.40 -14.56
CA ILE A 156 -13.80 7.73 -15.18
C ILE A 156 -12.40 8.25 -15.46
N ILE A 157 -12.10 8.50 -16.71
CA ILE A 157 -10.87 9.19 -17.11
C ILE A 157 -11.11 10.69 -17.00
N ALA A 158 -10.48 11.30 -16.00
CA ALA A 158 -10.57 12.73 -15.73
C ALA A 158 -9.37 13.23 -14.90
N SER A 159 -9.04 14.50 -15.09
CA SER A 159 -8.04 15.19 -14.25
C SER A 159 -8.73 15.91 -13.09
N ILE A 160 -8.19 15.78 -11.88
CA ILE A 160 -8.62 16.55 -10.71
C ILE A 160 -8.44 18.07 -10.89
N ARG A 161 -7.63 18.48 -11.86
CA ARG A 161 -7.40 19.90 -12.22
C ARG A 161 -8.59 20.48 -12.98
N ASP A 162 -9.35 19.65 -13.67
CA ASP A 162 -10.57 20.05 -14.39
C ASP A 162 -11.77 20.07 -13.43
N LYS A 163 -11.96 21.23 -12.79
CA LYS A 163 -13.04 21.43 -11.81
C LYS A 163 -14.43 21.18 -12.43
N ASN A 164 -14.65 21.60 -13.70
CA ASN A 164 -15.94 21.44 -14.35
C ASN A 164 -16.26 19.97 -14.65
N ARG A 165 -15.26 19.20 -15.08
CA ARG A 165 -15.41 17.76 -15.30
C ARG A 165 -15.68 17.04 -13.99
N MET A 166 -14.92 17.37 -12.94
CA MET A 166 -15.10 16.78 -11.62
C MET A 166 -16.44 17.16 -10.98
N ASP A 167 -16.92 18.39 -11.19
CA ASP A 167 -18.23 18.82 -10.71
C ASP A 167 -19.36 17.93 -11.29
N LYS A 168 -19.31 17.63 -12.59
CA LYS A 168 -20.24 16.69 -13.24
C LYS A 168 -20.14 15.27 -12.68
N VAL A 169 -18.93 14.81 -12.33
CA VAL A 169 -18.72 13.49 -11.68
C VAL A 169 -19.39 13.46 -10.31
N PHE A 170 -19.18 14.48 -9.49
CA PHE A 170 -19.82 14.58 -8.17
C PHE A 170 -21.34 14.70 -8.27
N GLU A 171 -21.84 15.51 -9.20
CA GLU A 171 -23.30 15.66 -9.45
C GLU A 171 -23.94 14.33 -9.83
N GLN A 172 -23.30 13.59 -10.74
CA GLN A 172 -23.83 12.33 -11.28
C GLN A 172 -23.80 11.20 -10.25
N TYR A 173 -22.71 11.05 -9.52
CA TYR A 173 -22.50 9.89 -8.65
C TYR A 173 -22.80 10.15 -7.17
N LYS A 174 -22.80 11.41 -6.74
CA LYS A 174 -23.11 11.85 -5.36
C LYS A 174 -22.38 10.99 -4.32
N PRO A 175 -21.01 11.01 -4.29
CA PRO A 175 -20.27 10.15 -3.42
C PRO A 175 -20.54 10.45 -1.94
N ASP A 176 -20.73 9.41 -1.14
CA ASP A 176 -20.81 9.51 0.32
C ASP A 176 -19.42 9.66 0.94
N VAL A 177 -18.41 9.00 0.33
CA VAL A 177 -17.03 8.97 0.81
C VAL A 177 -16.07 9.22 -0.35
N VAL A 178 -15.07 10.06 -0.11
CA VAL A 178 -14.00 10.36 -1.08
C VAL A 178 -12.65 10.01 -0.50
N PHE A 179 -11.89 9.18 -1.21
CA PHE A 179 -10.46 8.95 -0.99
C PHE A 179 -9.67 9.68 -2.07
N HIS A 180 -8.90 10.66 -1.65
CA HIS A 180 -8.10 11.47 -2.57
C HIS A 180 -6.63 11.04 -2.55
N ALA A 181 -6.21 10.27 -3.57
CA ALA A 181 -4.85 9.74 -3.71
C ALA A 181 -4.15 10.25 -5.00
N ALA A 182 -4.76 11.18 -5.72
CA ALA A 182 -4.20 11.77 -6.93
C ALA A 182 -3.17 12.84 -6.60
N ALA A 183 -1.88 12.52 -6.78
CA ALA A 183 -0.78 13.45 -6.56
C ALA A 183 0.42 13.14 -7.45
N HIS A 184 1.16 14.16 -7.86
CA HIS A 184 2.52 14.02 -8.37
C HIS A 184 3.47 13.85 -7.17
N LYS A 185 4.25 12.76 -7.13
CA LYS A 185 5.07 12.40 -5.96
C LYS A 185 6.58 12.32 -6.21
N HIS A 186 7.00 12.30 -7.48
CA HIS A 186 8.42 12.14 -7.81
C HIS A 186 9.15 13.49 -7.71
N VAL A 187 9.84 13.70 -6.59
CA VAL A 187 10.54 14.95 -6.26
C VAL A 187 11.44 15.43 -7.39
N PRO A 188 12.35 14.61 -8.00
CA PRO A 188 13.23 15.12 -9.06
C PRO A 188 12.48 15.68 -10.27
N LEU A 189 11.32 15.12 -10.62
CA LEU A 189 10.51 15.62 -11.72
C LEU A 189 9.76 16.91 -11.35
N MET A 190 9.34 17.02 -10.10
CA MET A 190 8.61 18.19 -9.62
C MET A 190 9.55 19.39 -9.38
N GLU A 191 10.80 19.15 -9.01
CA GLU A 191 11.83 20.19 -8.95
C GLU A 191 12.10 20.81 -10.33
N VAL A 192 12.03 20.02 -11.40
CA VAL A 192 12.13 20.51 -12.79
C VAL A 192 10.83 21.17 -13.26
N SER A 193 9.68 20.74 -12.73
CA SER A 193 8.35 21.17 -13.17
C SER A 193 7.45 21.60 -11.99
N PRO A 194 7.87 22.59 -11.18
CA PRO A 194 7.15 22.96 -9.95
C PRO A 194 5.73 23.47 -10.21
N GLY A 195 5.50 24.12 -11.34
CA GLY A 195 4.16 24.56 -11.73
C GLY A 195 3.16 23.41 -11.89
N GLU A 196 3.61 22.23 -12.32
CA GLU A 196 2.73 21.07 -12.43
C GLU A 196 2.40 20.46 -11.06
N ALA A 197 3.36 20.46 -10.11
CA ALA A 197 3.11 20.11 -8.73
C ALA A 197 2.04 21.01 -8.09
N ILE A 198 2.17 22.34 -8.27
CA ILE A 198 1.20 23.33 -7.76
C ILE A 198 -0.18 23.10 -8.37
N LYS A 199 -0.27 22.99 -9.71
CA LYS A 199 -1.55 22.78 -10.40
C LYS A 199 -2.26 21.50 -9.96
N ASN A 200 -1.50 20.41 -9.80
CA ASN A 200 -2.08 19.12 -9.45
C ASN A 200 -2.28 18.96 -7.94
N ASN A 201 -1.21 19.14 -7.15
CA ASN A 201 -1.26 18.78 -5.72
C ASN A 201 -1.95 19.84 -4.87
N ILE A 202 -1.90 21.12 -5.28
CA ILE A 202 -2.57 22.20 -4.55
C ILE A 202 -3.95 22.47 -5.16
N PHE A 203 -4.01 22.94 -6.41
CA PHE A 203 -5.29 23.33 -7.01
C PHE A 203 -6.19 22.13 -7.31
N GLY A 204 -5.63 21.00 -7.74
CA GLY A 204 -6.40 19.77 -7.93
C GLY A 204 -7.01 19.27 -6.62
N THR A 205 -6.23 19.22 -5.53
CA THR A 205 -6.72 18.85 -4.20
C THR A 205 -7.79 19.82 -3.71
N LYS A 206 -7.56 21.13 -3.87
CA LYS A 206 -8.54 22.17 -3.54
C LYS A 206 -9.86 21.94 -4.28
N ASN A 207 -9.82 21.68 -5.59
CA ASN A 207 -11.03 21.41 -6.37
C ASN A 207 -11.83 20.24 -5.78
N ILE A 208 -11.17 19.11 -5.48
CA ILE A 208 -11.85 17.94 -4.94
C ILE A 208 -12.41 18.20 -3.56
N ALA A 209 -11.69 18.91 -2.68
CA ALA A 209 -12.16 19.26 -1.35
C ALA A 209 -13.37 20.22 -1.39
N GLU A 210 -13.35 21.24 -2.27
CA GLU A 210 -14.48 22.15 -2.46
C GLU A 210 -15.72 21.42 -3.02
N LEU A 211 -15.53 20.47 -3.94
CA LEU A 211 -16.62 19.67 -4.47
C LEU A 211 -17.16 18.70 -3.43
N ALA A 212 -16.30 18.08 -2.63
CA ALA A 212 -16.71 17.24 -1.51
C ALA A 212 -17.58 18.04 -0.51
N HIS A 213 -17.22 19.28 -0.23
CA HIS A 213 -18.03 20.17 0.61
C HIS A 213 -19.35 20.55 -0.08
N LYS A 214 -19.31 20.98 -1.36
CA LYS A 214 -20.50 21.39 -2.15
C LYS A 214 -21.56 20.27 -2.20
N TYR A 215 -21.11 19.00 -2.34
CA TYR A 215 -21.99 17.84 -2.46
C TYR A 215 -22.21 17.09 -1.14
N GLU A 216 -21.86 17.72 -0.01
CA GLU A 216 -22.10 17.20 1.35
C GLU A 216 -21.55 15.80 1.58
N VAL A 217 -20.34 15.52 1.02
CA VAL A 217 -19.65 14.27 1.23
C VAL A 217 -19.42 14.02 2.72
N SER A 218 -19.87 12.89 3.22
CA SER A 218 -19.84 12.59 4.66
C SER A 218 -18.42 12.39 5.19
N ARG A 219 -17.49 11.90 4.34
CA ARG A 219 -16.08 11.69 4.70
C ARG A 219 -15.15 11.98 3.52
N PHE A 220 -14.19 12.84 3.76
CA PHE A 220 -13.11 13.14 2.83
C PHE A 220 -11.78 12.71 3.45
N VAL A 221 -11.09 11.77 2.79
CA VAL A 221 -9.80 11.24 3.22
C VAL A 221 -8.72 11.66 2.23
N LEU A 222 -7.80 12.50 2.66
CA LEU A 222 -6.65 12.91 1.87
C LEU A 222 -5.45 12.00 2.19
N ILE A 223 -4.90 11.35 1.17
CA ILE A 223 -3.66 10.59 1.31
C ILE A 223 -2.49 11.55 1.25
N SER A 224 -1.81 11.69 2.38
CA SER A 224 -0.62 12.54 2.54
C SER A 224 0.66 11.71 2.63
N THR A 225 1.78 12.38 2.80
CA THR A 225 3.13 11.80 2.87
C THR A 225 3.94 12.44 3.99
N ASP A 226 4.92 11.70 4.52
CA ASP A 226 5.95 12.20 5.44
C ASP A 226 6.76 13.36 4.86
N LYS A 227 6.91 13.39 3.53
CA LYS A 227 7.62 14.47 2.82
C LYS A 227 6.92 15.83 2.91
N ALA A 228 5.65 15.85 3.28
CA ALA A 228 4.91 17.09 3.54
C ALA A 228 5.17 17.68 4.95
N VAL A 229 5.92 16.98 5.80
CA VAL A 229 6.27 17.43 7.15
C VAL A 229 7.67 18.02 7.15
N ASN A 230 7.77 19.34 7.39
CA ASN A 230 9.02 20.13 7.29
C ASN A 230 9.74 19.91 5.94
N PRO A 231 9.10 20.19 4.80
CA PRO A 231 9.66 19.89 3.50
C PRO A 231 10.92 20.72 3.22
N THR A 232 11.91 20.08 2.59
CA THR A 232 13.12 20.73 2.07
C THR A 232 13.12 20.82 0.54
N ASN A 233 12.05 20.38 -0.10
CA ASN A 233 11.84 20.32 -1.54
C ASN A 233 10.37 20.63 -1.90
N ILE A 234 10.09 20.72 -3.20
CA ILE A 234 8.75 20.97 -3.75
C ILE A 234 7.90 19.70 -3.74
#